data_4735dd0efda60f8d383bac5301f49f9b
#
_entry.id   4735dd0efda60f8d383bac5301f49f9b
#
_cell.length_a   1.000
_cell.length_b   1.000
_cell.length_c   1.000
_cell.angle_alpha   90.00
_cell.angle_beta   90.00
_cell.angle_gamma   90.00
#
_symmetry.space_group_name_H-M   'P 1'
#
loop_
_entity.id
_entity.type
_entity.pdbx_description
1 polymer ?
#
loop_
_entity_poly.entity_id
_entity_poly.type
_entity_poly.pdbx_seq_one_letter_code
_entity_poly.pdbx_strand_id
1 'polypeptide(L)'
;FAIELTPSRARDVGPGVLWAAVAFAGVLGLNRSFAVEAEGDTLDGLMLTPVSRELIFFGKVLGNFIFISIAQVVIFPVFEALFNISVLQVETIVIALLASLGFAAVGTAFAAVSVRVRSREIMLPLLFLPTSVPLIMAAVESTSAVVDGGSWGDFSEWLQLARTKAA
;
A
#
# COMPACT_ATOMS: atom_id res chain seq x y z
N PHE A 1 -15.85 26.90 -0.56
CA PHE A 1 -14.49 26.83 0.02
C PHE A 1 -13.66 25.87 -0.84
N ALA A 2 -13.23 26.34 -2.02
CA ALA A 2 -12.19 25.68 -2.78
C ALA A 2 -10.91 25.80 -1.95
N ILE A 3 -10.27 24.67 -1.65
CA ILE A 3 -8.88 24.67 -1.18
C ILE A 3 -8.08 25.27 -2.34
N GLU A 4 -7.67 26.53 -2.19
CA GLU A 4 -6.68 27.11 -3.10
C GLU A 4 -5.40 26.28 -2.91
N LEU A 5 -5.18 25.33 -3.80
CA LEU A 5 -3.98 24.52 -3.85
C LEU A 5 -2.86 25.41 -4.35
N THR A 6 -2.29 26.21 -3.45
CA THR A 6 -1.00 26.83 -3.70
C THR A 6 0.03 25.70 -3.91
N PRO A 7 1.01 25.86 -4.81
CA PRO A 7 2.02 24.83 -5.08
C PRO A 7 2.70 24.25 -3.84
N SER A 8 2.89 25.08 -2.79
CA SER A 8 3.44 24.65 -1.51
C SER A 8 2.50 23.68 -0.77
N ARG A 9 1.21 24.02 -0.65
CA ARG A 9 0.22 23.15 0.01
C ARG A 9 -0.01 21.84 -0.76
N ALA A 10 0.08 21.87 -2.08
CA ALA A 10 -0.01 20.67 -2.89
C ALA A 10 1.12 19.68 -2.56
N ARG A 11 2.34 20.17 -2.33
CA ARG A 11 3.47 19.33 -1.90
C ARG A 11 3.30 18.76 -0.50
N ASP A 12 2.79 19.56 0.45
CA ASP A 12 2.60 19.14 1.84
C ASP A 12 1.51 18.07 1.99
N VAL A 13 0.40 18.20 1.26
CA VAL A 13 -0.78 17.33 1.39
C VAL A 13 -0.77 16.21 0.36
N GLY A 14 -0.10 16.43 -0.78
CA GLY A 14 -0.11 15.54 -1.93
C GLY A 14 0.26 14.09 -1.60
N PRO A 15 1.39 13.81 -0.96
CA PRO A 15 1.77 12.44 -0.61
C PRO A 15 0.72 11.74 0.24
N GLY A 16 0.09 12.44 1.19
CA GLY A 16 -1.00 11.92 2.01
C GLY A 16 -2.23 11.51 1.18
N VAL A 17 -2.63 12.35 0.23
CA VAL A 17 -3.76 12.08 -0.68
C VAL A 17 -3.43 10.90 -1.60
N LEU A 18 -2.21 10.85 -2.14
CA LEU A 18 -1.74 9.77 -2.99
C LEU A 18 -1.84 8.42 -2.26
N TRP A 19 -1.29 8.34 -1.06
CA TRP A 19 -1.28 7.10 -0.28
C TRP A 19 -2.66 6.74 0.26
N ALA A 20 -3.53 7.70 0.54
CA ALA A 20 -4.93 7.43 0.85
C ALA A 20 -5.62 6.76 -0.35
N ALA A 21 -5.43 7.26 -1.57
CA ALA A 21 -6.00 6.66 -2.77
C ALA A 21 -5.49 5.23 -2.99
N VAL A 22 -4.18 4.98 -2.81
CA VAL A 22 -3.58 3.64 -2.89
C VAL A 22 -4.16 2.70 -1.81
N ALA A 23 -4.30 3.18 -0.57
CA ALA A 23 -4.88 2.40 0.52
C ALA A 23 -6.33 1.99 0.23
N PHE A 24 -7.16 2.93 -0.25
CA PHE A 24 -8.53 2.62 -0.65
C PHE A 24 -8.60 1.63 -1.80
N ALA A 25 -7.78 1.82 -2.84
CA ALA A 25 -7.70 0.86 -3.95
C ALA A 25 -7.28 -0.54 -3.45
N GLY A 26 -6.30 -0.61 -2.53
CA GLY A 26 -5.85 -1.84 -1.91
C GLY A 26 -6.96 -2.55 -1.12
N VAL A 27 -7.70 -1.82 -0.28
CA VAL A 27 -8.83 -2.36 0.50
C VAL A 27 -9.93 -2.90 -0.43
N LEU A 28 -10.29 -2.16 -1.47
CA LEU A 28 -11.30 -2.60 -2.44
C LEU A 28 -10.85 -3.84 -3.20
N GLY A 29 -9.58 -3.89 -3.61
CA GLY A 29 -9.00 -5.05 -4.28
C GLY A 29 -8.97 -6.30 -3.41
N LEU A 30 -8.53 -6.15 -2.15
CA LEU A 30 -8.53 -7.22 -1.16
C LEU A 30 -9.94 -7.76 -0.91
N ASN A 31 -10.92 -6.88 -0.69
CA ASN A 31 -12.31 -7.28 -0.49
C ASN A 31 -12.84 -8.10 -1.68
N ARG A 32 -12.58 -7.64 -2.91
CA ARG A 32 -13.04 -8.33 -4.11
C ARG A 32 -12.34 -9.67 -4.31
N SER A 33 -11.03 -9.74 -4.11
CA SER A 33 -10.24 -10.96 -4.27
C SER A 33 -10.76 -12.10 -3.39
N PHE A 34 -11.11 -11.80 -2.14
CA PHE A 34 -11.64 -12.79 -1.21
C PHE A 34 -13.15 -13.03 -1.34
N ALA A 35 -13.92 -12.04 -1.86
CA ALA A 35 -15.34 -12.23 -2.10
C ALA A 35 -15.60 -13.30 -3.16
N VAL A 36 -14.89 -13.24 -4.28
CA VAL A 36 -15.00 -14.19 -5.39
C VAL A 36 -14.69 -15.62 -4.93
N GLU A 37 -13.71 -15.78 -4.05
CA GLU A 37 -13.31 -17.12 -3.58
C GLU A 37 -14.31 -17.73 -2.58
N ALA A 38 -14.95 -16.89 -1.78
CA ALA A 38 -15.94 -17.36 -0.81
C ALA A 38 -17.29 -17.73 -1.46
N GLU A 39 -17.62 -17.12 -2.61
CA GLU A 39 -18.83 -17.44 -3.36
C GLU A 39 -18.71 -18.72 -4.18
N GLY A 40 -17.48 -19.14 -4.51
CA GLY A 40 -17.21 -20.27 -5.40
C GLY A 40 -16.85 -21.58 -4.72
N ASP A 41 -16.90 -21.71 -3.38
CA ASP A 41 -16.39 -22.88 -2.61
C ASP A 41 -14.95 -23.29 -3.02
N THR A 42 -14.24 -22.38 -3.71
CA THR A 42 -12.90 -22.63 -4.24
C THR A 42 -11.87 -22.82 -3.11
N LEU A 43 -12.13 -22.30 -1.93
CA LEU A 43 -11.29 -22.51 -0.75
C LEU A 43 -11.30 -23.98 -0.30
N ASP A 44 -12.47 -24.62 -0.33
CA ASP A 44 -12.59 -26.05 0.02
C ASP A 44 -11.95 -26.92 -1.06
N GLY A 45 -12.10 -26.57 -2.33
CA GLY A 45 -11.41 -27.22 -3.44
C GLY A 45 -9.88 -27.08 -3.36
N LEU A 46 -9.35 -25.92 -2.95
CA LEU A 46 -7.91 -25.70 -2.75
C LEU A 46 -7.37 -26.51 -1.57
N MET A 47 -8.16 -26.70 -0.52
CA MET A 47 -7.77 -27.53 0.64
C MET A 47 -7.68 -29.03 0.33
N LEU A 48 -8.31 -29.49 -0.76
CA LEU A 48 -8.22 -30.86 -1.24
C LEU A 48 -6.98 -31.11 -2.12
N THR A 49 -6.27 -30.07 -2.52
CA THR A 49 -5.04 -30.20 -3.31
C THR A 49 -3.84 -30.49 -2.39
N PRO A 50 -2.84 -31.26 -2.84
CA PRO A 50 -1.63 -31.57 -2.05
C PRO A 50 -0.65 -30.37 -2.01
N VAL A 51 -1.18 -29.15 -1.93
CA VAL A 51 -0.40 -27.90 -1.86
C VAL A 51 -0.34 -27.42 -0.42
N SER A 52 0.84 -26.99 0.03
CA SER A 52 1.00 -26.47 1.38
C SER A 52 0.23 -25.15 1.55
N ARG A 53 -0.37 -24.95 2.72
CA ARG A 53 -1.13 -23.73 3.05
C ARG A 53 -0.30 -22.45 2.89
N GLU A 54 1.00 -22.56 3.10
CA GLU A 54 1.96 -21.47 2.93
C GLU A 54 2.04 -21.01 1.48
N LEU A 55 2.10 -21.94 0.52
CA LEU A 55 2.11 -21.62 -0.90
C LEU A 55 0.83 -20.93 -1.36
N ILE A 56 -0.32 -21.36 -0.81
CA ILE A 56 -1.61 -20.69 -1.08
C ILE A 56 -1.58 -19.25 -0.55
N PHE A 57 -1.06 -19.04 0.67
CA PHE A 57 -0.95 -17.71 1.25
C PHE A 57 -0.02 -16.81 0.40
N PHE A 58 1.17 -17.29 0.05
CA PHE A 58 2.11 -16.53 -0.78
C PHE A 58 1.55 -16.23 -2.17
N GLY A 59 0.83 -17.16 -2.79
CA GLY A 59 0.15 -16.94 -4.06
C GLY A 59 -0.87 -15.80 -3.97
N LYS A 60 -1.63 -15.72 -2.88
CA LYS A 60 -2.60 -14.64 -2.63
C LYS A 60 -1.92 -13.30 -2.37
N VAL A 61 -0.86 -13.29 -1.57
CA VAL A 61 -0.06 -12.08 -1.35
C VAL A 61 0.48 -11.55 -2.67
N LEU A 62 1.01 -12.42 -3.52
CA LEU A 62 1.54 -12.04 -4.83
C LEU A 62 0.44 -11.51 -5.76
N GLY A 63 -0.71 -12.17 -5.81
CA GLY A 63 -1.86 -11.70 -6.59
C GLY A 63 -2.35 -10.32 -6.16
N ASN A 64 -2.49 -10.10 -4.86
CA ASN A 64 -2.89 -8.81 -4.28
C ASN A 64 -1.82 -7.74 -4.51
N PHE A 65 -0.53 -8.08 -4.38
CA PHE A 65 0.59 -7.20 -4.69
C PHE A 65 0.55 -6.73 -6.14
N ILE A 66 0.37 -7.64 -7.10
CA ILE A 66 0.26 -7.32 -8.53
C ILE A 66 -0.95 -6.40 -8.76
N PHE A 67 -2.11 -6.69 -8.15
CA PHE A 67 -3.30 -5.86 -8.28
C PHE A 67 -3.07 -4.42 -7.79
N ILE A 68 -2.50 -4.25 -6.60
CA ILE A 68 -2.18 -2.94 -6.03
C ILE A 68 -1.16 -2.21 -6.91
N SER A 69 -0.14 -2.91 -7.42
CA SER A 69 0.86 -2.33 -8.31
C SER A 69 0.26 -1.84 -9.63
N ILE A 70 -0.68 -2.59 -10.22
CA ILE A 70 -1.42 -2.15 -11.41
C ILE A 70 -2.24 -0.89 -11.11
N ALA A 71 -2.93 -0.84 -9.96
CA ALA A 71 -3.67 0.34 -9.55
C ALA A 71 -2.75 1.58 -9.42
N GLN A 72 -1.55 1.41 -8.88
CA GLN A 72 -0.56 2.48 -8.76
C GLN A 72 -0.06 3.00 -10.11
N VAL A 73 0.09 2.12 -11.12
CA VAL A 73 0.44 2.52 -12.51
C VAL A 73 -0.59 3.50 -13.09
N VAL A 74 -1.84 3.44 -12.65
CA VAL A 74 -2.89 4.37 -13.06
C VAL A 74 -2.94 5.59 -12.13
N ILE A 75 -2.87 5.37 -10.83
CA ILE A 75 -3.02 6.44 -9.81
C ILE A 75 -1.88 7.45 -9.90
N PHE A 76 -0.62 7.01 -10.05
CA PHE A 76 0.54 7.89 -10.03
C PHE A 76 0.57 8.91 -11.17
N PRO A 77 0.39 8.52 -12.45
CA PRO A 77 0.33 9.49 -13.55
C PRO A 77 -0.84 10.45 -13.43
N VAL A 78 -2.02 9.95 -13.01
CA VAL A 78 -3.19 10.79 -12.80
C VAL A 78 -2.94 11.81 -11.69
N PHE A 79 -2.32 11.39 -10.60
CA PHE A 79 -1.94 12.25 -9.49
C PHE A 79 -0.94 13.33 -9.93
N GLU A 80 0.12 12.94 -10.65
CA GLU A 80 1.12 13.87 -11.19
C GLU A 80 0.48 14.92 -12.10
N ALA A 81 -0.45 14.51 -12.97
CA ALA A 81 -1.17 15.41 -13.86
C ALA A 81 -2.10 16.39 -13.11
N LEU A 82 -2.73 15.94 -12.01
CA LEU A 82 -3.66 16.77 -11.23
C LEU A 82 -2.95 17.75 -10.30
N PHE A 83 -1.89 17.31 -9.65
CA PHE A 83 -1.20 18.10 -8.63
C PHE A 83 0.05 18.80 -9.15
N ASN A 84 0.48 18.50 -10.37
CA ASN A 84 1.71 19.00 -10.99
C ASN A 84 2.95 18.80 -10.10
N ILE A 85 3.04 17.63 -9.48
CA ILE A 85 4.13 17.19 -8.60
C ILE A 85 4.76 15.96 -9.22
N SER A 86 6.07 15.98 -9.47
CA SER A 86 6.79 14.81 -10.00
C SER A 86 6.89 13.71 -8.95
N VAL A 87 6.01 12.71 -9.05
CA VAL A 87 6.02 11.51 -8.21
C VAL A 87 6.57 10.29 -8.94
N LEU A 88 6.75 10.35 -10.26
CA LEU A 88 7.31 9.26 -11.08
C LEU A 88 8.84 9.27 -11.05
N GLN A 89 9.41 9.22 -9.85
CA GLN A 89 10.85 9.08 -9.61
C GLN A 89 11.16 7.64 -9.20
N VAL A 90 12.38 7.19 -9.46
CA VAL A 90 12.81 5.82 -9.15
C VAL A 90 12.64 5.51 -7.65
N GLU A 91 12.96 6.48 -6.82
CA GLU A 91 12.81 6.41 -5.36
C GLU A 91 11.35 6.16 -4.96
N THR A 92 10.42 6.92 -5.51
CA THR A 92 8.99 6.76 -5.24
C THR A 92 8.47 5.42 -5.73
N ILE A 93 8.96 4.92 -6.88
CA ILE A 93 8.58 3.60 -7.39
C ILE A 93 9.03 2.50 -6.43
N VAL A 94 10.25 2.57 -5.90
CA VAL A 94 10.74 1.60 -4.92
C VAL A 94 9.93 1.65 -3.63
N ILE A 95 9.62 2.84 -3.12
CA ILE A 95 8.75 3.03 -1.95
C ILE A 95 7.37 2.41 -2.23
N ALA A 96 6.83 2.66 -3.42
CA ALA A 96 5.53 2.14 -3.83
C ALA A 96 5.49 0.61 -3.86
N LEU A 97 6.50 -0.03 -4.40
CA LEU A 97 6.60 -1.49 -4.44
C LEU A 97 6.74 -2.09 -3.03
N LEU A 98 7.58 -1.50 -2.18
CA LEU A 98 7.75 -1.97 -0.79
C LEU A 98 6.47 -1.79 0.03
N ALA A 99 5.82 -0.64 -0.08
CA ALA A 99 4.56 -0.38 0.60
C ALA A 99 3.45 -1.31 0.09
N SER A 100 3.36 -1.54 -1.23
CA SER A 100 2.39 -2.47 -1.81
C SER A 100 2.60 -3.90 -1.32
N LEU A 101 3.84 -4.34 -1.18
CA LEU A 101 4.15 -5.66 -0.63
C LEU A 101 3.69 -5.77 0.83
N GLY A 102 3.94 -4.73 1.64
CA GLY A 102 3.47 -4.64 3.01
C GLY A 102 1.93 -4.66 3.08
N PHE A 103 1.25 -3.86 2.26
CA PHE A 103 -0.20 -3.86 2.16
C PHE A 103 -0.76 -5.22 1.76
N ALA A 104 -0.19 -5.85 0.73
CA ALA A 104 -0.62 -7.16 0.27
C ALA A 104 -0.45 -8.23 1.35
N ALA A 105 0.69 -8.25 2.05
CA ALA A 105 0.96 -9.23 3.10
C ALA A 105 0.00 -9.07 4.29
N VAL A 106 -0.08 -7.85 4.86
CA VAL A 106 -0.94 -7.54 6.00
C VAL A 106 -2.42 -7.72 5.62
N GLY A 107 -2.83 -7.18 4.48
CA GLY A 107 -4.20 -7.28 4.00
C GLY A 107 -4.64 -8.73 3.75
N THR A 108 -3.78 -9.55 3.15
CA THR A 108 -4.05 -10.98 2.94
C THR A 108 -4.17 -11.72 4.26
N ALA A 109 -3.34 -11.41 5.25
CA ALA A 109 -3.44 -12.03 6.58
C ALA A 109 -4.79 -11.70 7.26
N PHE A 110 -5.20 -10.42 7.26
CA PHE A 110 -6.50 -10.02 7.83
C PHE A 110 -7.68 -10.57 7.03
N ALA A 111 -7.58 -10.62 5.71
CA ALA A 111 -8.60 -11.19 4.87
C ALA A 111 -8.78 -12.70 5.15
N ALA A 112 -7.69 -13.45 5.33
CA ALA A 112 -7.75 -14.86 5.68
C ALA A 112 -8.44 -15.10 7.05
N VAL A 113 -8.22 -14.23 8.03
CA VAL A 113 -8.91 -14.30 9.33
C VAL A 113 -10.40 -13.95 9.18
N SER A 114 -10.71 -12.96 8.34
CA SER A 114 -12.07 -12.43 8.18
C SER A 114 -13.00 -13.36 7.35
N VAL A 115 -12.49 -14.30 6.59
CA VAL A 115 -13.27 -15.23 5.72
C VAL A 115 -14.36 -15.98 6.50
N ARG A 116 -14.12 -16.31 7.75
CA ARG A 116 -15.07 -17.08 8.60
C ARG A 116 -16.12 -16.23 9.29
N VAL A 117 -16.06 -14.90 9.13
CA VAL A 117 -16.98 -13.97 9.83
C VAL A 117 -18.08 -13.53 8.89
N ARG A 118 -19.34 -13.57 9.36
CA ARG A 118 -20.55 -13.23 8.57
C ARG A 118 -20.55 -11.76 8.06
N SER A 119 -19.83 -10.86 8.73
CA SER A 119 -19.72 -9.44 8.38
C SER A 119 -18.33 -9.06 7.85
N ARG A 120 -17.70 -9.92 7.06
CA ARG A 120 -16.31 -9.76 6.58
C ARG A 120 -16.07 -8.48 5.79
N GLU A 121 -17.08 -8.00 5.04
CA GLU A 121 -16.97 -6.78 4.23
C GLU A 121 -16.67 -5.53 5.05
N ILE A 122 -17.18 -5.49 6.28
CA ILE A 122 -16.95 -4.39 7.23
C ILE A 122 -15.74 -4.69 8.11
N MET A 123 -15.52 -5.94 8.45
CA MET A 123 -14.48 -6.35 9.39
C MET A 123 -13.08 -6.22 8.82
N LEU A 124 -12.91 -6.49 7.52
CA LEU A 124 -11.60 -6.37 6.86
C LEU A 124 -11.11 -4.91 6.85
N PRO A 125 -11.86 -3.91 6.37
CA PRO A 125 -11.41 -2.51 6.46
C PRO A 125 -11.21 -2.05 7.91
N LEU A 126 -12.07 -2.47 8.83
CA LEU A 126 -12.03 -2.05 10.22
C LEU A 126 -10.74 -2.50 10.94
N LEU A 127 -10.25 -3.69 10.64
CA LEU A 127 -9.01 -4.24 11.22
C LEU A 127 -7.78 -3.82 10.42
N PHE A 128 -7.89 -3.80 9.10
CA PHE A 128 -6.78 -3.52 8.20
C PHE A 128 -6.34 -2.06 8.27
N LEU A 129 -7.27 -1.10 8.22
CA LEU A 129 -6.92 0.33 8.19
C LEU A 129 -6.09 0.77 9.41
N PRO A 130 -6.47 0.50 10.67
CA PRO A 130 -5.65 0.88 11.81
C PRO A 130 -4.27 0.22 11.80
N THR A 131 -4.19 -1.05 11.38
CA THR A 131 -2.92 -1.78 11.34
C THR A 131 -2.01 -1.30 10.21
N SER A 132 -2.57 -0.80 9.12
CA SER A 132 -1.82 -0.27 7.99
C SER A 132 -1.37 1.19 8.18
N VAL A 133 -1.88 1.91 9.20
CA VAL A 133 -1.49 3.30 9.48
C VAL A 133 0.03 3.51 9.58
N PRO A 134 0.80 2.71 10.33
CA PRO A 134 2.25 2.89 10.39
C PRO A 134 2.92 2.75 9.02
N LEU A 135 2.43 1.82 8.19
CA LEU A 135 2.94 1.59 6.84
C LEU A 135 2.60 2.77 5.92
N ILE A 136 1.36 3.30 6.02
CA ILE A 136 0.93 4.49 5.27
C ILE A 136 1.78 5.68 5.67
N MET A 137 1.98 5.92 6.96
CA MET A 137 2.80 7.03 7.46
C MET A 137 4.24 6.95 6.94
N ALA A 138 4.86 5.78 7.02
CA ALA A 138 6.21 5.57 6.49
C ALA A 138 6.27 5.85 4.97
N ALA A 139 5.27 5.42 4.21
CA ALA A 139 5.20 5.65 2.78
C ALA A 139 4.96 7.13 2.44
N VAL A 140 4.11 7.82 3.20
CA VAL A 140 3.86 9.27 3.06
C VAL A 140 5.13 10.05 3.35
N GLU A 141 5.78 9.81 4.49
CA GLU A 141 7.01 10.52 4.90
C GLU A 141 8.15 10.31 3.90
N SER A 142 8.34 9.05 3.46
CA SER A 142 9.35 8.73 2.45
C SER A 142 9.08 9.41 1.11
N THR A 143 7.81 9.45 0.67
CA THR A 143 7.43 10.11 -0.58
C THR A 143 7.55 11.64 -0.46
N SER A 144 7.18 12.23 0.68
CA SER A 144 7.37 13.66 0.93
C SER A 144 8.84 14.04 0.85
N ALA A 145 9.73 13.27 1.46
CA ALA A 145 11.17 13.51 1.39
C ALA A 145 11.69 13.51 -0.05
N VAL A 146 11.21 12.59 -0.90
CA VAL A 146 11.58 12.53 -2.32
C VAL A 146 11.03 13.74 -3.09
N VAL A 147 9.78 14.13 -2.86
CA VAL A 147 9.13 15.29 -3.50
C VAL A 147 9.84 16.61 -3.13
N ASP A 148 10.37 16.70 -1.92
CA ASP A 148 11.14 17.84 -1.43
C ASP A 148 12.60 17.87 -1.94
N GLY A 149 12.97 16.91 -2.79
CA GLY A 149 14.28 16.83 -3.44
C GLY A 149 15.30 15.97 -2.69
N GLY A 150 14.85 15.20 -1.70
CA GLY A 150 15.69 14.20 -1.02
C GLY A 150 16.05 13.07 -1.97
N SER A 151 17.33 12.69 -1.99
CA SER A 151 17.81 11.53 -2.74
C SER A 151 18.34 10.45 -1.80
N TRP A 152 18.52 9.23 -2.34
CA TRP A 152 19.15 8.13 -1.60
C TRP A 152 20.52 8.49 -1.01
N GLY A 153 21.22 9.49 -1.60
CA GLY A 153 22.49 10.03 -1.10
C GLY A 153 22.34 10.66 0.28
N ASP A 154 21.26 11.40 0.51
CA ASP A 154 20.99 12.08 1.79
C ASP A 154 20.68 11.08 2.91
N PHE A 155 20.12 9.92 2.57
CA PHE A 155 19.86 8.85 3.52
C PHE A 155 21.15 8.25 4.10
N SER A 156 22.21 8.20 3.31
CA SER A 156 23.53 7.75 3.78
C SER A 156 24.18 8.74 4.76
N GLU A 157 23.97 10.03 4.57
CA GLU A 157 24.41 11.07 5.51
C GLU A 157 23.63 11.00 6.84
N TRP A 158 22.31 10.76 6.77
CA TRP A 158 21.48 10.56 7.95
C TRP A 158 21.92 9.34 8.79
N LEU A 159 22.25 8.24 8.15
CA LEU A 159 22.78 7.04 8.81
C LEU A 159 24.16 7.31 9.44
N GLN A 160 24.99 8.13 8.81
CA GLN A 160 26.28 8.53 9.38
C GLN A 160 26.11 9.46 10.58
N LEU A 161 25.16 10.43 10.51
CA LEU A 161 24.84 11.32 11.64
C LEU A 161 24.20 10.58 12.81
N ALA A 162 23.36 9.58 12.56
CA ALA A 162 22.81 8.73 13.60
C ALA A 162 23.88 7.88 14.27
N ARG A 163 24.86 7.40 13.53
CA ARG A 163 26.00 6.62 14.04
C ARG A 163 26.94 7.47 14.88
N THR A 164 27.19 8.71 14.50
CA THR A 164 28.05 9.65 15.26
C THR A 164 27.41 10.19 16.53
N LYS A 165 26.08 10.22 16.60
CA LYS A 165 25.36 10.62 17.84
C LYS A 165 25.17 9.46 18.83
N ALA A 166 25.39 8.22 18.42
CA ALA A 166 25.27 7.02 19.23
C ALA A 166 26.62 6.53 19.79
N ALA A 167 27.74 7.16 19.40
CA ALA A 167 29.09 6.94 19.92
C ALA A 167 29.48 8.04 20.90
#